data_2131f6e372ba66b0dffe6a0e3acef2a0
#
_entry.id   2131f6e372ba66b0dffe6a0e3acef2a0
#
_cell.length_a   1.000
_cell.length_b   1.000
_cell.length_c   1.000
_cell.angle_alpha   90.00
_cell.angle_beta   90.00
_cell.angle_gamma   90.00
#
_symmetry.space_group_name_H-M   'P 1'
#
loop_
_entity.id
_entity.type
_entity.pdbx_description
1 polymer ?
#
loop_
_entity_poly.entity_id
_entity_poly.type
_entity_poly.pdbx_seq_one_letter_code
_entity_poly.pdbx_strand_id
1 'polypeptide(L)'
;MEMQRLPVEVITYILSFLPIADRKEASLVNHTWYFAAQDSLRQENILYNIPATSSSLATIESLARRRVSCVSLTSLDSSTVSRDVIQAVSCHLGPHLQSLCLRGSSLTETSFMHLLLACPCLSSLDLSGCNSLFMSGTLLSKPETIGQAQRALTNLQELNLASLRYLSDLSFNRLTGCAPRLARLSLARCHLTFGFDPYRGSSNYNSSALLSFRNLLRFLKERASSFRALDLSGTSITSPAMRSLVQVEGLCLQELVLQNCRDLSNEAISLLCTHQPHLTALDLTGCSELSDQAALAVSAGLRALQSLCLGKLQRLTDRGFLGIAELRSLQRLDLSECSLVSGSELVKVCSAPELRPNLASLSFAFCCLLRDSSVLSLARSLSPSLRVLDLSSCVSITNVSIQAIASHLPRLTVLRLAWCKELTDWGLLGIEERNHHREKDAGPQFSRNFGNMGFFLPPLQNLEQDPKVLSDSASNESRKQHRASLQALEQLQELDLMACSKLTDCSITKVIRFPALRRLSLSLLPELTDASLVAVARGCQSLERLSMSHCGKLTDKGFIEAASSLRRLQHLVISGCSQLTGQTLEAISRECRQLKSLDVSMCHGISMADIALFQAQLPLQTCVQSRFVGGADLSFTL
;
A
#
# COMPACT_ATOMS: atom_id res chain seq x y z
N MET A 1 -40.58 19.79 -21.32
CA MET A 1 -39.75 18.59 -21.56
C MET A 1 -39.49 17.96 -20.23
N GLU A 2 -40.22 16.90 -19.86
CA GLU A 2 -39.89 16.08 -18.69
C GLU A 2 -38.57 15.38 -18.99
N MET A 3 -37.55 15.74 -18.29
CA MET A 3 -36.31 14.94 -18.29
C MET A 3 -36.69 13.53 -17.82
N GLN A 4 -36.66 12.55 -18.73
CA GLN A 4 -36.81 11.15 -18.38
C GLN A 4 -35.82 10.84 -17.26
N ARG A 5 -36.36 10.55 -16.07
CA ARG A 5 -35.52 10.21 -14.91
C ARG A 5 -34.86 8.87 -15.20
N LEU A 6 -33.51 8.86 -15.23
CA LEU A 6 -32.76 7.62 -15.37
C LEU A 6 -33.19 6.64 -14.27
N PRO A 7 -33.39 5.35 -14.60
CA PRO A 7 -33.63 4.31 -13.60
C PRO A 7 -32.50 4.26 -12.56
N VAL A 8 -32.82 3.88 -11.33
CA VAL A 8 -31.85 3.79 -10.22
C VAL A 8 -30.70 2.86 -10.56
N GLU A 9 -30.96 1.78 -11.26
CA GLU A 9 -29.98 0.78 -11.70
C GLU A 9 -28.93 1.38 -12.65
N VAL A 10 -29.37 2.24 -13.57
CA VAL A 10 -28.47 2.95 -14.50
C VAL A 10 -27.60 3.95 -13.75
N ILE A 11 -28.17 4.70 -12.81
CA ILE A 11 -27.42 5.63 -11.97
C ILE A 11 -26.42 4.85 -11.09
N THR A 12 -26.83 3.72 -10.51
CA THR A 12 -25.95 2.83 -9.72
C THR A 12 -24.77 2.35 -10.56
N TYR A 13 -25.04 1.93 -11.80
CA TYR A 13 -23.99 1.51 -12.73
C TYR A 13 -23.05 2.66 -13.09
N ILE A 14 -23.57 3.85 -13.39
CA ILE A 14 -22.74 5.04 -13.63
C ILE A 14 -21.86 5.34 -12.40
N LEU A 15 -22.46 5.30 -11.21
CA LEU A 15 -21.74 5.56 -9.96
C LEU A 15 -20.68 4.50 -9.67
N SER A 16 -20.82 3.26 -10.15
CA SER A 16 -19.82 2.21 -9.96
C SER A 16 -18.47 2.55 -10.63
N PHE A 17 -18.46 3.41 -11.63
CA PHE A 17 -17.23 3.90 -12.26
C PHE A 17 -16.56 5.06 -11.49
N LEU A 18 -17.28 5.67 -10.54
CA LEU A 18 -16.76 6.77 -9.76
C LEU A 18 -16.04 6.25 -8.51
N PRO A 19 -15.00 6.95 -8.06
CA PRO A 19 -14.39 6.71 -6.77
C PRO A 19 -15.37 6.95 -5.61
N ILE A 20 -15.13 6.29 -4.47
CA ILE A 20 -16.02 6.33 -3.29
C ILE A 20 -16.34 7.76 -2.82
N ALA A 21 -15.35 8.67 -2.85
CA ALA A 21 -15.56 10.06 -2.45
C ALA A 21 -16.57 10.75 -3.37
N ASP A 22 -16.47 10.54 -4.69
CA ASP A 22 -17.38 11.15 -5.67
C ASP A 22 -18.78 10.56 -5.59
N ARG A 23 -18.90 9.24 -5.27
CA ARG A 23 -20.23 8.63 -4.99
C ARG A 23 -20.90 9.24 -3.77
N LYS A 24 -20.12 9.58 -2.74
CA LYS A 24 -20.64 10.27 -1.55
C LYS A 24 -21.15 11.68 -1.89
N GLU A 25 -20.41 12.44 -2.71
CA GLU A 25 -20.87 13.73 -3.20
C GLU A 25 -22.13 13.58 -4.07
N ALA A 26 -22.15 12.61 -4.99
CA ALA A 26 -23.30 12.31 -5.83
C ALA A 26 -24.54 11.95 -5.00
N SER A 27 -24.37 11.33 -3.82
CA SER A 27 -25.49 11.01 -2.92
C SER A 27 -26.22 12.22 -2.36
N LEU A 28 -25.62 13.41 -2.43
CA LEU A 28 -26.20 14.69 -1.97
C LEU A 28 -27.10 15.36 -3.01
N VAL A 29 -27.14 14.86 -4.24
CA VAL A 29 -27.91 15.49 -5.35
C VAL A 29 -29.42 15.40 -5.11
N ASN A 30 -29.95 14.20 -4.85
CA ASN A 30 -31.35 13.94 -4.51
C ASN A 30 -31.55 12.52 -3.98
N HIS A 31 -32.77 12.15 -3.58
CA HIS A 31 -33.07 10.83 -3.02
C HIS A 31 -32.76 9.67 -3.97
N THR A 32 -33.01 9.80 -5.26
CA THR A 32 -32.72 8.75 -6.25
C THR A 32 -31.22 8.49 -6.35
N TRP A 33 -30.41 9.56 -6.42
CA TRP A 33 -28.95 9.48 -6.41
C TRP A 33 -28.41 8.98 -5.08
N TYR A 34 -29.07 9.32 -3.97
CA TYR A 34 -28.72 8.78 -2.65
C TYR A 34 -28.85 7.26 -2.62
N PHE A 35 -30.02 6.72 -3.05
CA PHE A 35 -30.23 5.27 -3.08
C PHE A 35 -29.28 4.57 -4.06
N ALA A 36 -29.10 5.12 -5.26
CA ALA A 36 -28.14 4.60 -6.25
C ALA A 36 -26.70 4.59 -5.71
N ALA A 37 -26.28 5.65 -5.01
CA ALA A 37 -24.96 5.71 -4.38
C ALA A 37 -24.82 4.65 -3.27
N GLN A 38 -25.85 4.44 -2.44
CA GLN A 38 -25.83 3.40 -1.41
C GLN A 38 -25.72 2.01 -2.03
N ASP A 39 -26.46 1.72 -3.10
CA ASP A 39 -26.41 0.43 -3.79
C ASP A 39 -25.05 0.21 -4.47
N SER A 40 -24.49 1.23 -5.09
CA SER A 40 -23.14 1.18 -5.65
C SER A 40 -22.06 0.94 -4.59
N LEU A 41 -22.20 1.52 -3.38
CA LEU A 41 -21.28 1.31 -2.27
C LEU A 41 -21.41 -0.09 -1.64
N ARG A 42 -22.59 -0.71 -1.70
CA ARG A 42 -22.80 -2.10 -1.26
C ARG A 42 -22.14 -3.12 -2.19
N GLN A 43 -22.13 -2.86 -3.50
CA GLN A 43 -21.51 -3.75 -4.48
C GLN A 43 -19.98 -3.80 -4.33
N GLU A 44 -19.38 -2.77 -3.76
CA GLU A 44 -17.98 -2.79 -3.38
C GLU A 44 -17.82 -3.20 -1.92
N ASN A 45 -16.93 -4.14 -1.64
CA ASN A 45 -16.61 -4.62 -0.29
C ASN A 45 -15.80 -3.56 0.49
N ILE A 46 -16.45 -2.42 0.78
CA ILE A 46 -15.84 -1.31 1.50
C ILE A 46 -15.71 -1.66 2.98
N LEU A 47 -14.48 -1.68 3.48
CA LEU A 47 -14.20 -1.92 4.88
C LEU A 47 -14.45 -0.65 5.72
N TYR A 48 -15.44 -0.70 6.61
CA TYR A 48 -15.76 0.40 7.54
C TYR A 48 -15.06 0.19 8.87
N ASN A 49 -14.22 1.16 9.25
CA ASN A 49 -13.53 1.16 10.53
C ASN A 49 -14.44 1.73 11.63
N ILE A 50 -14.65 0.95 12.70
CA ILE A 50 -15.44 1.31 13.87
C ILE A 50 -14.53 1.17 15.10
N PRO A 51 -14.08 2.28 15.70
CA PRO A 51 -13.33 2.22 16.95
C PRO A 51 -14.25 1.85 18.11
N ALA A 52 -13.70 1.21 19.15
CA ALA A 52 -14.45 0.88 20.37
C ALA A 52 -14.63 2.11 21.26
N THR A 53 -15.53 3.00 20.88
CA THR A 53 -15.89 4.23 21.61
C THR A 53 -17.40 4.35 21.76
N SER A 54 -17.88 5.05 22.78
CA SER A 54 -19.32 5.27 23.00
C SER A 54 -20.00 6.01 21.84
N SER A 55 -19.26 6.88 21.12
CA SER A 55 -19.77 7.57 19.93
C SER A 55 -20.00 6.63 18.73
N SER A 56 -19.41 5.45 18.74
CA SER A 56 -19.54 4.48 17.64
C SER A 56 -20.91 3.81 17.58
N LEU A 57 -21.69 3.84 18.66
CA LEU A 57 -23.04 3.25 18.70
C LEU A 57 -23.95 3.88 17.65
N ALA A 58 -23.99 5.21 17.56
CA ALA A 58 -24.78 5.92 16.55
C ALA A 58 -24.27 5.63 15.12
N THR A 59 -22.95 5.44 14.95
CA THR A 59 -22.35 5.05 13.66
C THR A 59 -22.81 3.66 13.25
N ILE A 60 -22.85 2.70 14.19
CA ILE A 60 -23.30 1.32 13.93
C ILE A 60 -24.75 1.30 13.44
N GLU A 61 -25.65 2.06 14.07
CA GLU A 61 -27.03 2.18 13.62
C GLU A 61 -27.15 2.75 12.19
N SER A 62 -26.36 3.78 11.89
CA SER A 62 -26.30 4.36 10.55
C SER A 62 -25.80 3.36 9.51
N LEU A 63 -24.78 2.56 9.83
CA LEU A 63 -24.24 1.51 8.96
C LEU A 63 -25.23 0.35 8.79
N ALA A 64 -25.99 0.03 9.83
CA ALA A 64 -27.04 -1.00 9.76
C ALA A 64 -28.13 -0.67 8.72
N ARG A 65 -28.61 0.58 8.73
CA ARG A 65 -29.57 1.05 7.72
C ARG A 65 -29.04 0.91 6.28
N ARG A 66 -27.71 0.96 6.12
CA ARG A 66 -27.02 0.81 4.82
C ARG A 66 -26.73 -0.66 4.48
N ARG A 67 -26.99 -1.62 5.37
CA ARG A 67 -26.70 -3.06 5.23
C ARG A 67 -25.23 -3.31 4.85
N VAL A 68 -24.31 -2.69 5.58
CA VAL A 68 -22.87 -2.81 5.34
C VAL A 68 -22.41 -4.26 5.55
N SER A 69 -21.56 -4.77 4.63
CA SER A 69 -21.09 -6.16 4.62
C SER A 69 -19.68 -6.34 5.18
N CYS A 70 -18.86 -5.27 5.26
CA CYS A 70 -17.46 -5.36 5.65
C CYS A 70 -17.14 -4.35 6.76
N VAL A 71 -16.68 -4.84 7.92
CA VAL A 71 -16.43 -4.02 9.10
C VAL A 71 -15.08 -4.39 9.73
N SER A 72 -14.33 -3.39 10.16
CA SER A 72 -13.16 -3.53 11.02
C SER A 72 -13.44 -2.88 12.37
N LEU A 73 -13.40 -3.67 13.43
CA LEU A 73 -13.49 -3.18 14.81
C LEU A 73 -12.07 -2.95 15.33
N THR A 74 -11.78 -1.75 15.77
CA THR A 74 -10.45 -1.38 16.26
C THR A 74 -10.49 -0.98 17.74
N SER A 75 -9.36 -1.16 18.42
CA SER A 75 -9.21 -0.80 19.84
C SER A 75 -10.18 -1.54 20.78
N LEU A 76 -10.61 -2.75 20.42
CA LEU A 76 -11.39 -3.58 21.33
C LEU A 76 -10.52 -4.08 22.48
N ASP A 77 -11.03 -3.92 23.69
CA ASP A 77 -10.43 -4.36 24.93
C ASP A 77 -11.48 -5.07 25.81
N SER A 78 -11.16 -5.28 27.09
CA SER A 78 -12.11 -5.87 28.05
C SER A 78 -13.08 -4.88 28.70
N SER A 79 -13.10 -3.61 28.27
CA SER A 79 -13.95 -2.54 28.82
C SER A 79 -15.44 -2.79 28.55
N THR A 80 -16.29 -2.07 29.31
CA THR A 80 -17.74 -2.06 29.10
C THR A 80 -18.10 -1.49 27.74
N VAL A 81 -17.41 -0.44 27.30
CA VAL A 81 -17.62 0.21 26.00
C VAL A 81 -17.38 -0.76 24.85
N SER A 82 -16.30 -1.55 24.92
CA SER A 82 -16.04 -2.59 23.91
C SER A 82 -17.13 -3.65 23.88
N ARG A 83 -17.68 -4.04 25.03
CA ARG A 83 -18.81 -4.98 25.08
C ARG A 83 -20.08 -4.40 24.46
N ASP A 84 -20.38 -3.12 24.72
CA ASP A 84 -21.53 -2.43 24.14
C ASP A 84 -21.41 -2.32 22.62
N VAL A 85 -20.21 -2.00 22.12
CA VAL A 85 -19.92 -1.97 20.66
C VAL A 85 -20.08 -3.35 20.04
N ILE A 86 -19.54 -4.41 20.66
CA ILE A 86 -19.70 -5.80 20.19
C ILE A 86 -21.17 -6.18 20.15
N GLN A 87 -21.95 -5.86 21.20
CA GLN A 87 -23.38 -6.12 21.27
C GLN A 87 -24.13 -5.38 20.17
N ALA A 88 -23.84 -4.09 19.96
CA ALA A 88 -24.49 -3.30 18.91
C ALA A 88 -24.17 -3.84 17.51
N VAL A 89 -22.90 -4.18 17.23
CA VAL A 89 -22.50 -4.80 15.95
C VAL A 89 -23.19 -6.13 15.75
N SER A 90 -23.23 -6.98 16.78
CA SER A 90 -23.90 -8.28 16.72
C SER A 90 -25.39 -8.15 16.38
N CYS A 91 -26.08 -7.23 17.04
CA CYS A 91 -27.53 -7.05 16.84
C CYS A 91 -27.88 -6.37 15.50
N HIS A 92 -27.11 -5.36 15.10
CA HIS A 92 -27.51 -4.49 14.00
C HIS A 92 -26.82 -4.82 12.67
N LEU A 93 -25.56 -5.28 12.69
CA LEU A 93 -24.77 -5.55 11.48
C LEU A 93 -24.57 -7.04 11.21
N GLY A 94 -24.47 -7.85 12.29
CA GLY A 94 -24.12 -9.26 12.22
C GLY A 94 -24.76 -10.06 11.10
N PRO A 95 -26.12 -10.02 10.91
CA PRO A 95 -26.80 -10.80 9.89
C PRO A 95 -26.36 -10.57 8.45
N HIS A 96 -25.75 -9.41 8.17
CA HIS A 96 -25.32 -9.02 6.82
C HIS A 96 -23.81 -9.01 6.63
N LEU A 97 -23.03 -9.23 7.72
CA LEU A 97 -21.57 -9.18 7.65
C LEU A 97 -21.00 -10.36 6.87
N GLN A 98 -20.21 -10.03 5.85
CA GLN A 98 -19.42 -10.97 5.06
C GLN A 98 -17.94 -10.91 5.43
N SER A 99 -17.44 -9.74 5.83
CA SER A 99 -16.04 -9.56 6.26
C SER A 99 -15.98 -8.87 7.61
N LEU A 100 -15.25 -9.48 8.54
CA LEU A 100 -15.03 -9.00 9.89
C LEU A 100 -13.54 -8.97 10.20
N CYS A 101 -13.01 -7.78 10.46
CA CYS A 101 -11.62 -7.58 10.89
C CYS A 101 -11.59 -7.18 12.37
N LEU A 102 -10.87 -7.97 13.18
CA LEU A 102 -10.68 -7.79 14.63
C LEU A 102 -9.21 -7.58 14.99
N ARG A 103 -8.40 -7.16 14.03
CA ARG A 103 -6.93 -7.06 14.14
C ARG A 103 -6.48 -6.38 15.43
N GLY A 104 -5.56 -7.07 16.16
CA GLY A 104 -4.92 -6.52 17.36
C GLY A 104 -5.85 -6.33 18.55
N SER A 105 -7.05 -6.89 18.52
CA SER A 105 -8.05 -6.76 19.58
C SER A 105 -7.79 -7.70 20.75
N SER A 106 -8.07 -7.23 21.96
CA SER A 106 -8.01 -8.01 23.20
C SER A 106 -9.40 -8.55 23.56
N LEU A 107 -9.76 -9.68 22.96
CA LEU A 107 -11.08 -10.29 23.10
C LEU A 107 -11.05 -11.49 24.05
N THR A 108 -12.15 -11.67 24.80
CA THR A 108 -12.44 -12.93 25.49
C THR A 108 -13.09 -13.92 24.52
N GLU A 109 -13.00 -15.23 24.81
CA GLU A 109 -13.68 -16.25 24.01
C GLU A 109 -15.19 -16.04 23.97
N THR A 110 -15.79 -15.61 25.09
CA THR A 110 -17.24 -15.33 25.16
C THR A 110 -17.66 -14.18 24.27
N SER A 111 -16.91 -13.06 24.27
CA SER A 111 -17.17 -11.91 23.39
C SER A 111 -16.99 -12.27 21.92
N PHE A 112 -15.94 -13.04 21.62
CA PHE A 112 -15.69 -13.55 20.26
C PHE A 112 -16.80 -14.45 19.78
N MET A 113 -17.23 -15.43 20.57
CA MET A 113 -18.32 -16.34 20.22
C MET A 113 -19.66 -15.61 20.04
N HIS A 114 -19.95 -14.64 20.91
CA HIS A 114 -21.16 -13.83 20.78
C HIS A 114 -21.21 -13.09 19.44
N LEU A 115 -20.09 -12.46 19.03
CA LEU A 115 -19.99 -11.76 17.76
C LEU A 115 -20.06 -12.72 16.58
N LEU A 116 -19.36 -13.86 16.66
CA LEU A 116 -19.29 -14.85 15.60
C LEU A 116 -20.68 -15.46 15.30
N LEU A 117 -21.44 -15.79 16.33
CA LEU A 117 -22.76 -16.39 16.19
C LEU A 117 -23.78 -15.43 15.56
N ALA A 118 -23.57 -14.13 15.69
CA ALA A 118 -24.40 -13.12 15.06
C ALA A 118 -24.12 -12.96 13.55
N CYS A 119 -23.01 -13.56 13.01
CA CYS A 119 -22.54 -13.34 11.65
C CYS A 119 -22.64 -14.61 10.76
N PRO A 120 -23.81 -15.09 10.39
CA PRO A 120 -23.99 -16.36 9.63
C PRO A 120 -23.49 -16.29 8.18
N CYS A 121 -23.32 -15.08 7.63
CA CYS A 121 -22.90 -14.86 6.25
C CYS A 121 -21.38 -14.63 6.10
N LEU A 122 -20.60 -14.87 7.17
CA LEU A 122 -19.18 -14.53 7.21
C LEU A 122 -18.36 -15.36 6.22
N SER A 123 -17.67 -14.68 5.31
CA SER A 123 -16.78 -15.27 4.30
C SER A 123 -15.30 -14.94 4.54
N SER A 124 -15.00 -13.82 5.24
CA SER A 124 -13.63 -13.38 5.56
C SER A 124 -13.54 -12.96 7.02
N LEU A 125 -12.54 -13.50 7.75
CA LEU A 125 -12.29 -13.22 9.16
C LEU A 125 -10.80 -12.91 9.40
N ASP A 126 -10.53 -11.72 9.94
CA ASP A 126 -9.18 -11.32 10.32
C ASP A 126 -9.04 -11.28 11.86
N LEU A 127 -8.27 -12.24 12.39
CA LEU A 127 -7.88 -12.36 13.80
C LEU A 127 -6.40 -12.03 14.03
N SER A 128 -5.75 -11.37 13.08
CA SER A 128 -4.32 -11.08 13.17
C SER A 128 -3.99 -10.29 14.43
N GLY A 129 -2.99 -10.76 15.19
CA GLY A 129 -2.57 -10.13 16.43
C GLY A 129 -3.53 -10.26 17.62
N CYS A 130 -4.64 -11.00 17.52
CA CYS A 130 -5.59 -11.25 18.62
C CYS A 130 -5.04 -12.28 19.63
N ASN A 131 -3.88 -12.00 20.21
CA ASN A 131 -3.15 -12.93 21.05
C ASN A 131 -3.92 -13.40 22.30
N SER A 132 -4.79 -12.56 22.86
CA SER A 132 -5.60 -12.87 24.04
C SER A 132 -6.52 -14.09 23.84
N LEU A 133 -7.06 -14.28 22.63
CA LEU A 133 -7.91 -15.43 22.29
C LEU A 133 -7.17 -16.78 22.33
N PHE A 134 -5.87 -16.78 22.05
CA PHE A 134 -5.08 -17.99 21.87
C PHE A 134 -4.19 -18.30 23.09
N MET A 135 -4.00 -17.33 23.98
CA MET A 135 -3.06 -17.43 25.11
C MET A 135 -3.43 -18.54 26.11
N SER A 136 -4.71 -18.79 26.35
CA SER A 136 -5.16 -19.83 27.26
C SER A 136 -5.12 -21.24 26.66
N GLY A 137 -5.06 -21.37 25.34
CA GLY A 137 -5.19 -22.64 24.61
C GLY A 137 -6.60 -23.28 24.71
N THR A 138 -7.55 -22.59 25.36
CA THR A 138 -8.91 -23.11 25.60
C THR A 138 -9.90 -22.77 24.49
N LEU A 139 -9.51 -21.96 23.50
CA LEU A 139 -10.38 -21.56 22.41
C LEU A 139 -11.06 -22.77 21.78
N LEU A 140 -12.40 -22.73 21.70
CA LEU A 140 -13.24 -23.82 21.15
C LEU A 140 -12.93 -25.18 21.79
N SER A 141 -12.74 -25.24 23.12
CA SER A 141 -12.48 -26.48 23.83
C SER A 141 -13.73 -27.31 24.11
N LYS A 142 -14.87 -26.67 24.22
CA LYS A 142 -16.14 -27.34 24.54
C LYS A 142 -16.85 -27.79 23.27
N PRO A 143 -17.43 -29.01 23.24
CA PRO A 143 -18.15 -29.51 22.07
C PRO A 143 -19.30 -28.59 21.60
N GLU A 144 -19.98 -27.95 22.55
CA GLU A 144 -21.08 -27.03 22.26
C GLU A 144 -20.59 -25.79 21.49
N THR A 145 -19.46 -25.21 21.92
CA THR A 145 -18.88 -24.04 21.25
C THR A 145 -18.32 -24.39 19.87
N ILE A 146 -17.78 -25.60 19.71
CA ILE A 146 -17.36 -26.11 18.38
C ILE A 146 -18.55 -26.19 17.44
N GLY A 147 -19.65 -26.83 17.86
CA GLY A 147 -20.86 -26.97 17.02
C GLY A 147 -21.50 -25.62 16.65
N GLN A 148 -21.43 -24.66 17.55
CA GLN A 148 -21.87 -23.28 17.29
C GLN A 148 -20.95 -22.57 16.29
N ALA A 149 -19.63 -22.65 16.47
CA ALA A 149 -18.65 -22.05 15.57
C ALA A 149 -18.71 -22.68 14.18
N GLN A 150 -18.92 -24.00 14.05
CA GLN A 150 -19.09 -24.67 12.76
C GLN A 150 -20.26 -24.10 11.96
N ARG A 151 -21.38 -23.83 12.60
CA ARG A 151 -22.54 -23.22 11.94
C ARG A 151 -22.24 -21.80 11.45
N ALA A 152 -21.55 -21.00 12.28
CA ALA A 152 -21.22 -19.62 11.94
C ALA A 152 -20.13 -19.52 10.83
N LEU A 153 -19.15 -20.43 10.82
CA LEU A 153 -18.01 -20.41 9.91
C LEU A 153 -18.17 -21.32 8.68
N THR A 154 -19.36 -21.87 8.43
CA THR A 154 -19.62 -22.76 7.29
C THR A 154 -19.25 -22.15 5.94
N ASN A 155 -19.44 -20.83 5.80
CA ASN A 155 -19.17 -20.08 4.57
C ASN A 155 -17.80 -19.39 4.54
N LEU A 156 -16.99 -19.55 5.59
CA LEU A 156 -15.71 -18.87 5.68
C LEU A 156 -14.74 -19.38 4.60
N GLN A 157 -14.22 -18.45 3.79
CA GLN A 157 -13.27 -18.69 2.71
C GLN A 157 -11.88 -18.14 3.03
N GLU A 158 -11.82 -17.06 3.80
CA GLU A 158 -10.57 -16.37 4.13
C GLU A 158 -10.40 -16.25 5.63
N LEU A 159 -9.23 -16.67 6.13
CA LEU A 159 -8.87 -16.59 7.53
C LEU A 159 -7.46 -16.01 7.68
N ASN A 160 -7.37 -14.89 8.38
CA ASN A 160 -6.08 -14.27 8.70
C ASN A 160 -5.74 -14.49 10.18
N LEU A 161 -4.69 -15.28 10.44
CA LEU A 161 -4.14 -15.58 11.76
C LEU A 161 -2.73 -15.00 11.94
N ALA A 162 -2.37 -13.98 11.16
CA ALA A 162 -1.03 -13.40 11.20
C ALA A 162 -0.66 -12.85 12.58
N SER A 163 0.64 -12.88 12.89
CA SER A 163 1.20 -12.30 14.13
C SER A 163 0.62 -12.87 15.44
N LEU A 164 0.16 -14.11 15.42
CA LEU A 164 -0.29 -14.82 16.61
C LEU A 164 0.89 -15.58 17.23
N ARG A 165 1.27 -15.18 18.45
CA ARG A 165 2.40 -15.79 19.20
C ARG A 165 2.04 -17.11 19.88
N TYR A 166 0.76 -17.27 20.25
CA TYR A 166 0.26 -18.40 21.04
C TYR A 166 -0.59 -19.36 20.21
N LEU A 167 -0.51 -19.28 18.89
CA LEU A 167 -1.20 -20.23 18.02
C LEU A 167 -0.56 -21.61 18.13
N SER A 168 -1.34 -22.60 18.54
CA SER A 168 -0.91 -23.99 18.70
C SER A 168 -1.62 -24.91 17.71
N ASP A 169 -1.10 -26.14 17.54
CA ASP A 169 -1.75 -27.14 16.68
C ASP A 169 -3.19 -27.39 17.10
N LEU A 170 -3.43 -27.47 18.41
CA LEU A 170 -4.75 -27.72 18.97
C LEU A 170 -5.74 -26.61 18.64
N SER A 171 -5.37 -25.34 18.88
CA SER A 171 -6.24 -24.19 18.59
C SER A 171 -6.43 -23.98 17.10
N PHE A 172 -5.38 -24.19 16.30
CA PHE A 172 -5.44 -24.15 14.85
C PHE A 172 -6.42 -25.19 14.29
N ASN A 173 -6.32 -26.46 14.73
CA ASN A 173 -7.17 -27.55 14.26
C ASN A 173 -8.64 -27.33 14.63
N ARG A 174 -8.92 -26.85 15.86
CA ARG A 174 -10.28 -26.53 16.29
C ARG A 174 -10.91 -25.44 15.43
N LEU A 175 -10.18 -24.33 15.20
CA LEU A 175 -10.68 -23.20 14.44
C LEU A 175 -10.87 -23.55 12.95
N THR A 176 -9.84 -24.15 12.32
CA THR A 176 -9.90 -24.51 10.89
C THR A 176 -10.87 -25.67 10.61
N GLY A 177 -11.06 -26.55 11.61
CA GLY A 177 -12.09 -27.61 11.56
C GLY A 177 -13.52 -27.06 11.49
N CYS A 178 -13.75 -25.84 12.01
CA CYS A 178 -15.06 -25.16 11.90
C CYS A 178 -15.30 -24.51 10.53
N ALA A 179 -14.29 -24.34 9.67
CA ALA A 179 -14.36 -23.64 8.40
C ALA A 179 -14.13 -24.57 7.20
N PRO A 180 -15.13 -25.34 6.76
CA PRO A 180 -14.96 -26.36 5.72
C PRO A 180 -14.66 -25.81 4.33
N ARG A 181 -15.00 -24.54 4.04
CA ARG A 181 -14.81 -23.88 2.75
C ARG A 181 -13.56 -22.99 2.68
N LEU A 182 -12.66 -23.10 3.69
CA LEU A 182 -11.47 -22.25 3.76
C LEU A 182 -10.57 -22.47 2.56
N ALA A 183 -10.32 -21.39 1.79
CA ALA A 183 -9.52 -21.38 0.58
C ALA A 183 -8.28 -20.48 0.69
N ARG A 184 -8.27 -19.52 1.62
CA ARG A 184 -7.21 -18.53 1.81
C ARG A 184 -6.82 -18.47 3.28
N LEU A 185 -5.54 -18.63 3.59
CA LEU A 185 -5.02 -18.62 4.96
C LEU A 185 -3.75 -17.77 5.05
N SER A 186 -3.70 -16.84 5.99
CA SER A 186 -2.47 -16.17 6.37
C SER A 186 -2.01 -16.64 7.76
N LEU A 187 -0.75 -17.08 7.82
CA LEU A 187 0.01 -17.39 9.03
C LEU A 187 1.26 -16.50 9.13
N ALA A 188 1.23 -15.32 8.48
CA ALA A 188 2.36 -14.42 8.44
C ALA A 188 2.85 -14.09 9.86
N ARG A 189 4.17 -14.13 10.06
CA ARG A 189 4.82 -13.84 11.36
C ARG A 189 4.32 -14.69 12.53
N CYS A 190 3.74 -15.85 12.25
CA CYS A 190 3.45 -16.84 13.27
C CYS A 190 4.68 -17.68 13.58
N HIS A 191 4.77 -18.17 14.82
CA HIS A 191 5.79 -19.12 15.23
C HIS A 191 5.44 -20.52 14.70
N LEU A 192 5.95 -20.86 13.50
CA LEU A 192 5.86 -22.20 12.92
C LEU A 192 7.16 -22.96 13.17
N THR A 193 7.08 -24.19 13.67
CA THR A 193 8.25 -25.04 13.86
C THR A 193 8.48 -25.92 12.63
N PHE A 194 9.59 -25.69 11.92
CA PHE A 194 9.95 -26.44 10.70
C PHE A 194 10.93 -27.57 10.93
N GLY A 195 11.83 -27.44 11.91
CA GLY A 195 12.88 -28.42 12.19
C GLY A 195 12.55 -29.39 13.32
N PHE A 196 11.58 -29.09 14.16
CA PHE A 196 11.18 -29.94 15.28
C PHE A 196 9.81 -30.57 15.00
N ASP A 197 9.76 -31.89 15.01
CA ASP A 197 8.53 -32.69 14.91
C ASP A 197 8.12 -33.21 16.28
N PRO A 198 7.14 -32.56 16.94
CA PRO A 198 6.69 -33.01 18.27
C PRO A 198 5.95 -34.37 18.23
N TYR A 199 5.63 -34.84 17.03
CA TYR A 199 4.84 -36.05 16.80
C TYR A 199 5.65 -37.23 16.26
N ARG A 200 6.98 -37.19 16.40
CA ARG A 200 7.85 -38.26 15.89
C ARG A 200 7.40 -39.61 16.44
N GLY A 201 6.83 -40.47 15.58
CA GLY A 201 6.26 -41.76 15.97
C GLY A 201 4.81 -41.75 16.47
N SER A 202 4.11 -40.62 16.45
CA SER A 202 2.69 -40.49 16.82
C SER A 202 1.83 -39.96 15.66
N SER A 203 0.59 -40.41 15.59
CA SER A 203 -0.42 -39.87 14.67
C SER A 203 -1.21 -38.67 15.25
N ASN A 204 -0.94 -38.30 16.49
CA ASN A 204 -1.66 -37.19 17.17
C ASN A 204 -1.06 -35.81 16.88
N TYR A 205 -1.85 -34.89 16.34
CA TYR A 205 -1.46 -33.50 15.98
C TYR A 205 -2.14 -32.50 16.90
N ASN A 206 -1.99 -32.63 18.20
CA ASN A 206 -2.73 -31.88 19.20
C ASN A 206 -1.83 -31.16 20.22
N SER A 207 -0.65 -30.67 19.80
CA SER A 207 0.17 -29.86 20.69
C SER A 207 -0.59 -28.61 21.13
N SER A 208 -0.59 -28.33 22.43
CA SER A 208 -1.12 -27.08 23.00
C SER A 208 -0.08 -25.95 23.07
N ALA A 209 1.20 -26.27 22.82
CA ALA A 209 2.31 -25.37 23.05
C ALA A 209 2.82 -24.67 21.77
N LEU A 210 2.71 -25.32 20.62
CA LEU A 210 3.29 -24.83 19.37
C LEU A 210 2.44 -25.19 18.14
N LEU A 211 2.62 -24.44 17.06
CA LEU A 211 2.12 -24.76 15.73
C LEU A 211 3.23 -25.44 14.93
N SER A 212 3.01 -26.68 14.51
CA SER A 212 3.98 -27.45 13.74
C SER A 212 3.72 -27.37 12.24
N PHE A 213 4.80 -27.35 11.45
CA PHE A 213 4.69 -27.40 10.00
C PHE A 213 4.03 -28.70 9.50
N ARG A 214 4.28 -29.80 10.19
CA ARG A 214 3.65 -31.10 9.89
C ARG A 214 2.12 -31.02 10.01
N ASN A 215 1.60 -30.33 11.02
CA ASN A 215 0.16 -30.12 11.17
C ASN A 215 -0.40 -29.24 10.04
N LEU A 216 0.31 -28.21 9.64
CA LEU A 216 -0.07 -27.39 8.48
C LEU A 216 -0.08 -28.23 7.18
N LEU A 217 0.92 -29.10 6.97
CA LEU A 217 0.93 -29.99 5.80
C LEU A 217 -0.27 -30.95 5.78
N ARG A 218 -0.65 -31.50 6.95
CA ARG A 218 -1.85 -32.33 7.06
C ARG A 218 -3.09 -31.53 6.65
N PHE A 219 -3.27 -30.33 7.19
CA PHE A 219 -4.37 -29.43 6.84
C PHE A 219 -4.42 -29.15 5.32
N LEU A 220 -3.27 -28.86 4.70
CA LEU A 220 -3.20 -28.60 3.25
C LEU A 220 -3.52 -29.86 2.43
N LYS A 221 -3.10 -31.04 2.86
CA LYS A 221 -3.46 -32.31 2.20
C LYS A 221 -4.97 -32.59 2.25
N GLU A 222 -5.59 -32.37 3.40
CA GLU A 222 -7.03 -32.57 3.58
C GLU A 222 -7.88 -31.61 2.72
N ARG A 223 -7.32 -30.47 2.33
CA ARG A 223 -8.03 -29.38 1.61
C ARG A 223 -7.43 -29.02 0.26
N ALA A 224 -6.54 -29.83 -0.27
CA ALA A 224 -5.73 -29.52 -1.45
C ALA A 224 -6.54 -29.04 -2.64
N SER A 225 -7.68 -29.68 -2.93
CA SER A 225 -8.53 -29.35 -4.11
C SER A 225 -9.22 -28.00 -4.03
N SER A 226 -9.50 -27.47 -2.83
CA SER A 226 -10.22 -26.21 -2.62
C SER A 226 -9.34 -25.05 -2.20
N PHE A 227 -8.10 -25.31 -1.74
CA PHE A 227 -7.21 -24.31 -1.18
C PHE A 227 -6.48 -23.53 -2.29
N ARG A 228 -6.43 -22.19 -2.19
CA ARG A 228 -5.98 -21.32 -3.27
C ARG A 228 -4.87 -20.34 -2.87
N ALA A 229 -4.85 -19.85 -1.64
CA ALA A 229 -3.90 -18.82 -1.22
C ALA A 229 -3.30 -19.11 0.14
N LEU A 230 -1.99 -18.97 0.23
CA LEU A 230 -1.22 -19.16 1.46
C LEU A 230 -0.23 -18.01 1.66
N ASP A 231 -0.24 -17.44 2.87
CA ASP A 231 0.72 -16.44 3.28
C ASP A 231 1.52 -16.96 4.48
N LEU A 232 2.81 -17.13 4.26
CA LEU A 232 3.81 -17.56 5.26
C LEU A 232 4.88 -16.48 5.48
N SER A 233 4.57 -15.23 5.20
CA SER A 233 5.51 -14.10 5.33
C SER A 233 6.11 -14.02 6.72
N GLY A 234 7.42 -13.79 6.78
CA GLY A 234 8.13 -13.62 8.06
C GLY A 234 8.17 -14.88 8.94
N THR A 235 7.88 -16.03 8.36
CA THR A 235 8.16 -17.33 9.00
C THR A 235 9.55 -17.82 8.61
N SER A 236 10.12 -18.73 9.40
CA SER A 236 11.41 -19.36 9.11
C SER A 236 11.24 -20.61 8.24
N ILE A 237 10.41 -20.53 7.19
CA ILE A 237 10.21 -21.69 6.30
C ILE A 237 11.52 -22.04 5.60
N THR A 238 11.91 -23.28 5.69
CA THR A 238 13.15 -23.82 5.11
C THR A 238 12.92 -24.40 3.73
N SER A 239 13.99 -24.56 2.93
CA SER A 239 13.92 -25.18 1.60
C SER A 239 13.37 -26.63 1.63
N PRO A 240 13.71 -27.51 2.59
CA PRO A 240 13.08 -28.82 2.72
C PRO A 240 11.57 -28.74 3.04
N ALA A 241 11.17 -27.77 3.87
CA ALA A 241 9.75 -27.55 4.19
C ALA A 241 8.98 -27.08 2.94
N MET A 242 9.54 -26.15 2.18
CA MET A 242 8.97 -25.70 0.91
C MET A 242 8.80 -26.87 -0.08
N ARG A 243 9.81 -27.73 -0.21
CA ARG A 243 9.72 -28.95 -1.04
C ARG A 243 8.52 -29.81 -0.64
N SER A 244 8.36 -30.08 0.66
CA SER A 244 7.24 -30.87 1.16
C SER A 244 5.88 -30.20 0.92
N LEU A 245 5.81 -28.87 0.99
CA LEU A 245 4.59 -28.11 0.76
C LEU A 245 4.15 -28.18 -0.71
N VAL A 246 5.07 -27.92 -1.64
CA VAL A 246 4.72 -27.85 -3.07
C VAL A 246 4.40 -29.23 -3.67
N GLN A 247 4.88 -30.30 -3.04
CA GLN A 247 4.62 -31.69 -3.43
C GLN A 247 3.32 -32.26 -2.83
N VAL A 248 2.52 -31.45 -2.13
CA VAL A 248 1.19 -31.90 -1.66
C VAL A 248 0.32 -32.20 -2.88
N GLU A 249 -0.09 -33.44 -3.00
CA GLU A 249 -0.89 -33.93 -4.13
C GLU A 249 -2.24 -33.21 -4.21
N GLY A 250 -2.62 -32.75 -5.40
CA GLY A 250 -3.86 -32.02 -5.66
C GLY A 250 -3.85 -30.56 -5.18
N LEU A 251 -2.79 -30.08 -4.56
CA LEU A 251 -2.69 -28.66 -4.17
C LEU A 251 -2.39 -27.78 -5.40
N CYS A 252 -3.28 -26.81 -5.64
CA CYS A 252 -3.16 -25.88 -6.76
C CYS A 252 -3.30 -24.43 -6.22
N LEU A 253 -2.15 -23.84 -5.85
CA LEU A 253 -2.11 -22.48 -5.33
C LEU A 253 -2.24 -21.45 -6.47
N GLN A 254 -3.02 -20.42 -6.22
CA GLN A 254 -3.12 -19.22 -7.06
C GLN A 254 -2.26 -18.08 -6.50
N GLU A 255 -2.17 -17.97 -5.19
CA GLU A 255 -1.41 -16.92 -4.52
C GLU A 255 -0.51 -17.52 -3.44
N LEU A 256 0.75 -17.13 -3.44
CA LEU A 256 1.71 -17.51 -2.42
C LEU A 256 2.55 -16.30 -2.01
N VAL A 257 2.51 -15.98 -0.72
CA VAL A 257 3.25 -14.86 -0.14
C VAL A 257 4.29 -15.38 0.83
N LEU A 258 5.56 -15.07 0.56
CA LEU A 258 6.74 -15.55 1.29
C LEU A 258 7.66 -14.39 1.70
N GLN A 259 7.09 -13.21 1.95
CA GLN A 259 7.90 -12.03 2.30
C GLN A 259 8.80 -12.31 3.51
N ASN A 260 10.08 -11.91 3.40
CA ASN A 260 11.07 -12.05 4.46
C ASN A 260 11.32 -13.50 4.96
N CYS A 261 11.09 -14.50 4.10
CA CYS A 261 11.47 -15.89 4.35
C CYS A 261 12.93 -16.10 3.95
N ARG A 262 13.85 -15.84 4.88
CA ARG A 262 15.30 -15.72 4.61
C ARG A 262 16.00 -17.05 4.33
N ASP A 263 15.42 -18.18 4.75
CA ASP A 263 16.04 -19.51 4.62
C ASP A 263 15.67 -20.23 3.30
N LEU A 264 14.99 -19.53 2.38
CA LEU A 264 14.61 -20.09 1.08
C LEU A 264 15.77 -20.00 0.08
N SER A 265 16.09 -21.12 -0.56
CA SER A 265 17.08 -21.20 -1.63
C SER A 265 16.46 -21.07 -3.03
N ASN A 266 17.28 -20.79 -4.04
CA ASN A 266 16.88 -20.79 -5.45
C ASN A 266 16.28 -22.14 -5.89
N GLU A 267 16.82 -23.26 -5.37
CA GLU A 267 16.31 -24.62 -5.64
C GLU A 267 14.86 -24.78 -5.16
N ALA A 268 14.53 -24.26 -3.96
CA ALA A 268 13.18 -24.33 -3.43
C ALA A 268 12.18 -23.58 -4.33
N ILE A 269 12.59 -22.43 -4.91
CA ILE A 269 11.77 -21.68 -5.86
C ILE A 269 11.65 -22.42 -7.20
N SER A 270 12.71 -23.05 -7.68
CA SER A 270 12.64 -23.88 -8.89
C SER A 270 11.65 -25.03 -8.75
N LEU A 271 11.64 -25.70 -7.59
CA LEU A 271 10.68 -26.75 -7.28
C LEU A 271 9.24 -26.19 -7.17
N LEU A 272 9.07 -25.03 -6.55
CA LEU A 272 7.78 -24.33 -6.51
C LEU A 272 7.23 -24.11 -7.92
N CYS A 273 8.04 -23.56 -8.81
CA CYS A 273 7.65 -23.27 -10.19
C CYS A 273 7.27 -24.53 -10.98
N THR A 274 7.92 -25.65 -10.69
CA THR A 274 7.63 -26.93 -11.35
C THR A 274 6.31 -27.53 -10.88
N HIS A 275 6.00 -27.43 -9.56
CA HIS A 275 4.83 -28.11 -8.96
C HIS A 275 3.58 -27.20 -8.90
N GLN A 276 3.74 -25.87 -8.97
CA GLN A 276 2.64 -24.90 -8.87
C GLN A 276 2.58 -23.95 -10.08
N PRO A 277 2.45 -24.45 -11.33
CA PRO A 277 2.52 -23.65 -12.54
C PRO A 277 1.32 -22.70 -12.72
N HIS A 278 0.26 -22.87 -11.93
CA HIS A 278 -0.98 -22.06 -11.99
C HIS A 278 -0.95 -20.84 -11.07
N LEU A 279 0.18 -20.54 -10.41
CA LEU A 279 0.32 -19.34 -9.61
C LEU A 279 0.06 -18.09 -10.44
N THR A 280 -0.81 -17.22 -9.92
CA THR A 280 -1.13 -15.90 -10.49
C THR A 280 -0.46 -14.77 -9.72
N ALA A 281 -0.16 -14.97 -8.43
CA ALA A 281 0.56 -14.02 -7.60
C ALA A 281 1.63 -14.71 -6.76
N LEU A 282 2.86 -14.17 -6.81
CA LEU A 282 4.01 -14.64 -6.04
C LEU A 282 4.75 -13.44 -5.45
N ASP A 283 4.94 -13.47 -4.13
CA ASP A 283 5.69 -12.44 -3.42
C ASP A 283 6.88 -13.06 -2.68
N LEU A 284 8.07 -12.73 -3.12
CA LEU A 284 9.36 -13.16 -2.59
C LEU A 284 10.16 -12.00 -1.98
N THR A 285 9.49 -10.88 -1.69
CA THR A 285 10.12 -9.67 -1.15
C THR A 285 10.94 -9.99 0.11
N GLY A 286 12.22 -9.61 0.12
CA GLY A 286 13.08 -9.77 1.29
C GLY A 286 13.59 -11.19 1.56
N CYS A 287 13.44 -12.11 0.61
CA CYS A 287 14.06 -13.44 0.66
C CYS A 287 15.54 -13.32 0.26
N SER A 288 16.41 -12.95 1.19
CA SER A 288 17.78 -12.47 0.95
C SER A 288 18.73 -13.46 0.25
N GLU A 289 18.45 -14.77 0.34
CA GLU A 289 19.27 -15.80 -0.29
C GLU A 289 18.97 -16.01 -1.78
N LEU A 290 17.85 -15.46 -2.26
CA LEU A 290 17.45 -15.59 -3.65
C LEU A 290 18.28 -14.68 -4.57
N SER A 291 18.55 -15.18 -5.77
CA SER A 291 19.35 -14.50 -6.79
C SER A 291 18.66 -14.60 -8.17
N ASP A 292 19.39 -14.27 -9.23
CA ASP A 292 18.94 -14.39 -10.63
C ASP A 292 18.35 -15.76 -10.95
N GLN A 293 18.87 -16.83 -10.37
CA GLN A 293 18.37 -18.20 -10.60
C GLN A 293 16.89 -18.35 -10.20
N ALA A 294 16.47 -17.74 -9.10
CA ALA A 294 15.07 -17.77 -8.69
C ALA A 294 14.17 -17.04 -9.71
N ALA A 295 14.58 -15.86 -10.15
CA ALA A 295 13.82 -15.07 -11.13
C ALA A 295 13.73 -15.77 -12.49
N LEU A 296 14.81 -16.43 -12.92
CA LEU A 296 14.82 -17.26 -14.15
C LEU A 296 13.90 -18.48 -14.02
N ALA A 297 13.89 -19.16 -12.86
CA ALA A 297 12.98 -20.27 -12.61
C ALA A 297 11.51 -19.83 -12.63
N VAL A 298 11.19 -18.67 -12.04
CA VAL A 298 9.85 -18.06 -12.07
C VAL A 298 9.44 -17.78 -13.51
N SER A 299 10.31 -17.14 -14.30
CA SER A 299 10.03 -16.80 -15.69
C SER A 299 9.78 -18.04 -16.55
N ALA A 300 10.51 -19.12 -16.33
CA ALA A 300 10.38 -20.36 -17.09
C ALA A 300 9.11 -21.16 -16.72
N GLY A 301 8.74 -21.17 -15.44
CA GLY A 301 7.71 -22.08 -14.90
C GLY A 301 6.32 -21.47 -14.71
N LEU A 302 6.20 -20.16 -14.43
CA LEU A 302 4.94 -19.54 -13.99
C LEU A 302 4.28 -18.65 -15.05
N ARG A 303 3.94 -19.21 -16.20
CA ARG A 303 3.39 -18.45 -17.35
C ARG A 303 2.04 -17.74 -17.08
N ALA A 304 1.29 -18.19 -16.09
CA ALA A 304 0.02 -17.57 -15.69
C ALA A 304 0.20 -16.38 -14.70
N LEU A 305 1.45 -16.06 -14.32
CA LEU A 305 1.73 -15.07 -13.29
C LEU A 305 1.31 -13.66 -13.72
N GLN A 306 0.52 -13.00 -12.86
CA GLN A 306 0.02 -11.64 -13.04
C GLN A 306 0.72 -10.64 -12.11
N SER A 307 1.13 -11.09 -10.92
CA SER A 307 1.80 -10.26 -9.94
C SER A 307 3.06 -10.93 -9.42
N LEU A 308 4.21 -10.26 -9.58
CA LEU A 308 5.51 -10.71 -9.12
C LEU A 308 6.18 -9.62 -8.29
N CYS A 309 6.45 -9.92 -7.01
CA CYS A 309 7.19 -9.04 -6.12
C CYS A 309 8.53 -9.69 -5.76
N LEU A 310 9.62 -9.03 -6.15
CA LEU A 310 11.01 -9.42 -5.92
C LEU A 310 11.79 -8.35 -5.13
N GLY A 311 11.07 -7.44 -4.45
CA GLY A 311 11.70 -6.36 -3.71
C GLY A 311 12.71 -6.85 -2.67
N LYS A 312 13.73 -6.03 -2.37
CA LYS A 312 14.77 -6.31 -1.36
C LYS A 312 15.67 -7.51 -1.64
N LEU A 313 15.73 -7.98 -2.89
CA LEU A 313 16.61 -9.08 -3.28
C LEU A 313 17.99 -8.51 -3.68
N GLN A 314 18.92 -8.49 -2.74
CA GLN A 314 20.23 -7.85 -2.89
C GLN A 314 21.16 -8.58 -3.88
N ARG A 315 20.86 -9.84 -4.22
CA ARG A 315 21.64 -10.65 -5.18
C ARG A 315 21.02 -10.71 -6.58
N LEU A 316 19.89 -10.00 -6.77
CA LEU A 316 19.19 -9.95 -8.06
C LEU A 316 19.84 -8.90 -8.96
N THR A 317 20.18 -9.29 -10.18
CA THR A 317 20.72 -8.43 -11.23
C THR A 317 19.83 -8.43 -12.47
N ASP A 318 20.18 -7.66 -13.49
CA ASP A 318 19.45 -7.67 -14.77
C ASP A 318 19.41 -9.05 -15.44
N ARG A 319 20.38 -9.93 -15.16
CA ARG A 319 20.42 -11.30 -15.72
C ARG A 319 19.21 -12.14 -15.28
N GLY A 320 18.65 -11.88 -14.11
CA GLY A 320 17.45 -12.55 -13.63
C GLY A 320 16.22 -12.32 -14.52
N PHE A 321 16.24 -11.30 -15.37
CA PHE A 321 15.10 -10.94 -16.23
C PHE A 321 15.23 -11.42 -17.68
N LEU A 322 16.26 -12.21 -18.03
CA LEU A 322 16.43 -12.74 -19.39
C LEU A 322 15.21 -13.53 -19.90
N GLY A 323 14.46 -14.18 -19.01
CA GLY A 323 13.26 -14.94 -19.36
C GLY A 323 11.93 -14.20 -19.16
N ILE A 324 11.93 -12.94 -18.74
CA ILE A 324 10.69 -12.23 -18.33
C ILE A 324 9.66 -12.09 -19.45
N ALA A 325 10.08 -12.20 -20.72
CA ALA A 325 9.21 -12.23 -21.89
C ALA A 325 8.20 -13.39 -21.88
N GLU A 326 8.51 -14.49 -21.19
CA GLU A 326 7.61 -15.64 -21.06
C GLU A 326 6.40 -15.34 -20.15
N LEU A 327 6.51 -14.34 -19.28
CA LEU A 327 5.43 -13.92 -18.36
C LEU A 327 4.44 -12.97 -19.05
N ARG A 328 3.75 -13.44 -20.08
CA ARG A 328 2.85 -12.61 -20.90
C ARG A 328 1.65 -12.04 -20.13
N SER A 329 1.23 -12.69 -19.05
CA SER A 329 0.12 -12.28 -18.20
C SER A 329 0.54 -11.27 -17.13
N LEU A 330 1.83 -10.92 -17.03
CA LEU A 330 2.37 -10.09 -15.97
C LEU A 330 1.83 -8.64 -16.05
N GLN A 331 1.17 -8.21 -15.00
CA GLN A 331 0.58 -6.87 -14.85
C GLN A 331 1.28 -6.03 -13.79
N ARG A 332 1.83 -6.69 -12.76
CA ARG A 332 2.55 -6.03 -11.66
C ARG A 332 3.92 -6.63 -11.47
N LEU A 333 4.93 -5.77 -11.48
CA LEU A 333 6.31 -6.13 -11.18
C LEU A 333 6.88 -5.15 -10.15
N ASP A 334 7.32 -5.67 -9.01
CA ASP A 334 7.97 -4.91 -7.97
C ASP A 334 9.42 -5.35 -7.81
N LEU A 335 10.34 -4.42 -8.05
CA LEU A 335 11.80 -4.57 -7.97
C LEU A 335 12.39 -3.60 -6.94
N SER A 336 11.56 -3.10 -6.03
CA SER A 336 12.00 -2.11 -5.04
C SER A 336 13.17 -2.62 -4.20
N GLU A 337 14.12 -1.75 -3.90
CA GLU A 337 15.32 -2.05 -3.11
C GLU A 337 16.24 -3.15 -3.73
N CYS A 338 16.14 -3.43 -5.04
CA CYS A 338 17.07 -4.30 -5.76
C CYS A 338 18.24 -3.46 -6.30
N SER A 339 19.27 -3.25 -5.49
CA SER A 339 20.35 -2.28 -5.73
C SER A 339 21.21 -2.59 -6.98
N LEU A 340 21.24 -3.85 -7.45
CA LEU A 340 22.04 -4.29 -8.61
C LEU A 340 21.23 -4.32 -9.92
N VAL A 341 19.96 -3.92 -9.90
CA VAL A 341 19.10 -3.89 -11.09
C VAL A 341 19.16 -2.52 -11.74
N SER A 342 19.49 -2.48 -13.03
CA SER A 342 19.49 -1.26 -13.86
C SER A 342 18.27 -1.16 -14.80
N GLY A 343 17.50 -2.25 -14.93
CA GLY A 343 16.37 -2.36 -15.83
C GLY A 343 16.73 -2.61 -17.30
N SER A 344 18.00 -2.82 -17.62
CA SER A 344 18.47 -2.96 -19.02
C SER A 344 17.84 -4.14 -19.76
N GLU A 345 17.70 -5.30 -19.11
CA GLU A 345 17.06 -6.47 -19.73
C GLU A 345 15.55 -6.28 -19.88
N LEU A 346 14.90 -5.67 -18.90
CA LEU A 346 13.48 -5.33 -19.00
C LEU A 346 13.21 -4.36 -20.16
N VAL A 347 14.11 -3.38 -20.37
CA VAL A 347 14.06 -2.48 -21.53
C VAL A 347 14.12 -3.27 -22.85
N LYS A 348 15.03 -4.21 -22.99
CA LYS A 348 15.16 -5.04 -24.22
C LYS A 348 13.86 -5.79 -24.53
N VAL A 349 13.28 -6.45 -23.51
CA VAL A 349 12.03 -7.19 -23.67
C VAL A 349 10.86 -6.27 -24.00
N CYS A 350 10.72 -5.16 -23.29
CA CYS A 350 9.64 -4.20 -23.52
C CYS A 350 9.75 -3.50 -24.88
N SER A 351 10.95 -3.38 -25.43
CA SER A 351 11.18 -2.76 -26.75
C SER A 351 10.76 -3.66 -27.93
N ALA A 352 10.63 -4.97 -27.71
CA ALA A 352 10.17 -5.91 -28.71
C ALA A 352 8.63 -6.02 -28.67
N PRO A 353 7.88 -5.55 -29.70
CA PRO A 353 6.41 -5.46 -29.63
C PRO A 353 5.72 -6.80 -29.35
N GLU A 354 6.26 -7.91 -29.88
CA GLU A 354 5.70 -9.26 -29.75
C GLU A 354 5.92 -9.89 -28.37
N LEU A 355 6.93 -9.41 -27.63
CA LEU A 355 7.35 -9.95 -26.33
C LEU A 355 6.90 -9.08 -25.15
N ARG A 356 6.34 -7.92 -25.44
CA ARG A 356 6.01 -6.90 -24.42
C ARG A 356 4.98 -7.39 -23.41
N PRO A 357 5.31 -7.42 -22.10
CA PRO A 357 4.33 -7.69 -21.06
C PRO A 357 3.35 -6.51 -20.92
N ASN A 358 2.10 -6.81 -20.54
CA ASN A 358 1.07 -5.79 -20.33
C ASN A 358 1.15 -5.20 -18.90
N LEU A 359 2.31 -4.64 -18.55
CA LEU A 359 2.56 -4.12 -17.21
C LEU A 359 1.68 -2.89 -16.92
N ALA A 360 0.87 -3.01 -15.89
CA ALA A 360 0.07 -1.91 -15.35
C ALA A 360 0.75 -1.22 -14.15
N SER A 361 1.59 -1.94 -13.41
CA SER A 361 2.31 -1.42 -12.23
C SER A 361 3.77 -1.87 -12.26
N LEU A 362 4.68 -0.92 -12.12
CA LEU A 362 6.13 -1.13 -12.10
C LEU A 362 6.76 -0.31 -10.99
N SER A 363 7.54 -0.96 -10.12
CA SER A 363 8.30 -0.30 -9.07
C SER A 363 9.80 -0.60 -9.22
N PHE A 364 10.60 0.46 -9.20
CA PHE A 364 12.05 0.47 -9.08
C PHE A 364 12.52 1.29 -7.87
N ALA A 365 11.65 1.49 -6.88
CA ALA A 365 12.02 2.30 -5.74
C ALA A 365 13.34 1.82 -5.11
N PHE A 366 14.25 2.75 -4.79
CA PHE A 366 15.61 2.47 -4.28
C PHE A 366 16.53 1.65 -5.22
N CYS A 367 16.26 1.60 -6.53
CA CYS A 367 17.17 1.00 -7.51
C CYS A 367 18.21 2.02 -7.97
N CYS A 368 19.39 2.01 -7.34
CA CYS A 368 20.43 3.03 -7.56
C CYS A 368 21.06 3.01 -8.96
N LEU A 369 21.00 1.89 -9.67
CA LEU A 369 21.58 1.73 -11.02
C LEU A 369 20.63 2.13 -12.14
N LEU A 370 19.35 2.40 -11.85
CA LEU A 370 18.39 2.82 -12.85
C LEU A 370 18.74 4.21 -13.38
N ARG A 371 18.82 4.38 -14.70
CA ARG A 371 19.19 5.61 -15.38
C ARG A 371 18.07 6.17 -16.25
N ASP A 372 18.19 7.43 -16.65
CA ASP A 372 17.24 8.11 -17.53
C ASP A 372 16.99 7.37 -18.85
N SER A 373 18.05 6.76 -19.44
CA SER A 373 17.92 5.98 -20.67
C SER A 373 16.98 4.77 -20.53
N SER A 374 17.04 4.07 -19.39
CA SER A 374 16.14 2.96 -19.10
C SER A 374 14.70 3.46 -18.90
N VAL A 375 14.51 4.54 -18.16
CA VAL A 375 13.18 5.14 -17.93
C VAL A 375 12.56 5.62 -19.23
N LEU A 376 13.31 6.29 -20.09
CA LEU A 376 12.85 6.75 -21.41
C LEU A 376 12.38 5.59 -22.28
N SER A 377 13.16 4.52 -22.35
CA SER A 377 12.84 3.33 -23.15
C SER A 377 11.60 2.61 -22.60
N LEU A 378 11.51 2.42 -21.28
CA LEU A 378 10.33 1.83 -20.62
C LEU A 378 9.09 2.68 -20.81
N ALA A 379 9.18 4.01 -20.65
CA ALA A 379 8.06 4.91 -20.83
C ALA A 379 7.47 4.83 -22.26
N ARG A 380 8.33 4.79 -23.29
CA ARG A 380 7.91 4.59 -24.68
C ARG A 380 7.24 3.24 -24.90
N SER A 381 7.84 2.19 -24.34
CA SER A 381 7.38 0.83 -24.57
C SER A 381 6.08 0.52 -23.82
N LEU A 382 5.93 0.98 -22.58
CA LEU A 382 4.79 0.67 -21.71
C LEU A 382 3.67 1.72 -21.76
N SER A 383 3.74 2.66 -22.71
CA SER A 383 2.77 3.75 -22.90
C SER A 383 1.29 3.32 -22.83
N PRO A 384 0.86 2.22 -23.46
CA PRO A 384 -0.56 1.85 -23.48
C PRO A 384 -1.05 1.23 -22.17
N SER A 385 -0.17 0.64 -21.36
CA SER A 385 -0.57 -0.22 -20.24
C SER A 385 -0.26 0.36 -18.86
N LEU A 386 0.83 1.12 -18.70
CA LEU A 386 1.33 1.52 -17.39
C LEU A 386 0.41 2.54 -16.72
N ARG A 387 0.04 2.24 -15.47
CA ARG A 387 -0.81 3.07 -14.60
C ARG A 387 -0.09 3.52 -13.34
N VAL A 388 0.80 2.69 -12.81
CA VAL A 388 1.52 2.94 -11.57
C VAL A 388 3.01 2.83 -11.84
N LEU A 389 3.75 3.89 -11.54
CA LEU A 389 5.21 3.93 -11.65
C LEU A 389 5.80 4.50 -10.35
N ASP A 390 6.67 3.70 -9.72
CA ASP A 390 7.39 4.11 -8.53
C ASP A 390 8.90 4.12 -8.81
N LEU A 391 9.49 5.31 -8.75
CA LEU A 391 10.90 5.57 -8.94
C LEU A 391 11.53 6.24 -7.70
N SER A 392 10.87 6.13 -6.55
CA SER A 392 11.33 6.76 -5.31
C SER A 392 12.76 6.36 -4.99
N SER A 393 13.58 7.31 -4.56
CA SER A 393 14.99 7.10 -4.17
C SER A 393 15.90 6.55 -5.27
N CYS A 394 15.54 6.73 -6.54
CA CYS A 394 16.41 6.45 -7.68
C CYS A 394 17.35 7.64 -7.91
N VAL A 395 18.55 7.56 -7.37
CA VAL A 395 19.50 8.69 -7.31
C VAL A 395 20.05 9.18 -8.66
N SER A 396 19.99 8.33 -9.69
CA SER A 396 20.51 8.63 -11.04
C SER A 396 19.43 9.14 -12.00
N ILE A 397 18.22 9.39 -11.51
CA ILE A 397 17.10 9.92 -12.30
C ILE A 397 17.13 11.44 -12.27
N THR A 398 17.05 12.05 -13.47
CA THR A 398 17.07 13.49 -13.67
C THR A 398 15.79 14.01 -14.35
N ASN A 399 15.80 15.29 -14.70
CA ASN A 399 14.73 15.95 -15.46
C ASN A 399 14.38 15.23 -16.77
N VAL A 400 15.33 14.52 -17.38
CA VAL A 400 15.13 13.75 -18.61
C VAL A 400 14.09 12.64 -18.42
N SER A 401 14.15 11.92 -17.29
CA SER A 401 13.15 10.90 -16.95
C SER A 401 11.75 11.50 -16.79
N ILE A 402 11.62 12.66 -16.14
CA ILE A 402 10.32 13.29 -15.93
C ILE A 402 9.70 13.71 -17.26
N GLN A 403 10.50 14.31 -18.14
CA GLN A 403 10.05 14.69 -19.49
C GLN A 403 9.65 13.46 -20.32
N ALA A 404 10.37 12.35 -20.19
CA ALA A 404 10.02 11.09 -20.85
C ALA A 404 8.69 10.51 -20.34
N ILE A 405 8.48 10.52 -19.02
CA ILE A 405 7.24 10.07 -18.37
C ILE A 405 6.07 10.93 -18.85
N ALA A 406 6.19 12.26 -18.78
CA ALA A 406 5.17 13.20 -19.18
C ALA A 406 4.80 13.06 -20.68
N SER A 407 5.78 12.78 -21.54
CA SER A 407 5.58 12.66 -22.98
C SER A 407 4.96 11.33 -23.41
N HIS A 408 5.25 10.24 -22.67
CA HIS A 408 4.93 8.88 -23.15
C HIS A 408 3.93 8.12 -22.28
N LEU A 409 3.62 8.54 -21.06
CA LEU A 409 2.73 7.83 -20.14
C LEU A 409 1.44 8.59 -19.79
N PRO A 410 0.61 8.98 -20.76
CA PRO A 410 -0.57 9.84 -20.52
C PRO A 410 -1.64 9.16 -19.65
N ARG A 411 -1.60 7.84 -19.52
CA ARG A 411 -2.55 7.06 -18.72
C ARG A 411 -2.08 6.80 -17.29
N LEU A 412 -0.98 7.41 -16.86
CA LEU A 412 -0.43 7.20 -15.52
C LEU A 412 -1.38 7.79 -14.46
N THR A 413 -1.69 6.99 -13.45
CA THR A 413 -2.55 7.38 -12.34
C THR A 413 -1.77 7.58 -11.04
N VAL A 414 -0.64 6.90 -10.88
CA VAL A 414 0.24 6.99 -9.71
C VAL A 414 1.67 7.21 -10.16
N LEU A 415 2.29 8.27 -9.70
CA LEU A 415 3.71 8.57 -9.90
C LEU A 415 4.37 8.89 -8.57
N ARG A 416 5.38 8.09 -8.19
CA ARG A 416 6.17 8.32 -7.00
C ARG A 416 7.61 8.59 -7.37
N LEU A 417 8.12 9.72 -6.90
CA LEU A 417 9.46 10.26 -7.16
C LEU A 417 10.13 10.74 -5.87
N ALA A 418 9.64 10.30 -4.71
CA ALA A 418 10.18 10.71 -3.42
C ALA A 418 11.70 10.48 -3.37
N TRP A 419 12.45 11.44 -2.80
CA TRP A 419 13.91 11.38 -2.67
C TRP A 419 14.71 11.35 -3.98
N CYS A 420 14.11 11.71 -5.12
CA CYS A 420 14.83 11.92 -6.38
C CYS A 420 15.48 13.33 -6.37
N LYS A 421 16.66 13.43 -5.79
CA LYS A 421 17.34 14.71 -5.47
C LYS A 421 17.82 15.50 -6.70
N GLU A 422 17.93 14.86 -7.86
CA GLU A 422 18.38 15.53 -9.09
C GLU A 422 17.23 16.18 -9.88
N LEU A 423 15.99 16.04 -9.41
CA LEU A 423 14.82 16.69 -10.02
C LEU A 423 14.80 18.18 -9.67
N THR A 424 14.62 19.01 -10.69
CA THR A 424 14.49 20.48 -10.57
C THR A 424 13.20 20.97 -11.21
N ASP A 425 12.89 22.24 -11.03
CA ASP A 425 11.72 22.88 -11.64
C ASP A 425 11.66 22.70 -13.16
N TRP A 426 12.83 22.67 -13.83
CA TRP A 426 12.92 22.49 -15.29
C TRP A 426 12.32 21.17 -15.76
N GLY A 427 12.53 20.08 -14.98
CA GLY A 427 11.95 18.77 -15.30
C GLY A 427 10.43 18.79 -15.27
N LEU A 428 9.82 19.35 -14.23
CA LEU A 428 8.38 19.43 -14.08
C LEU A 428 7.74 20.34 -15.14
N LEU A 429 8.40 21.45 -15.45
CA LEU A 429 7.94 22.43 -16.45
C LEU A 429 8.12 21.95 -17.89
N GLY A 430 8.92 20.91 -18.15
CA GLY A 430 9.24 20.45 -19.51
C GLY A 430 10.16 21.41 -20.29
N ILE A 431 11.01 22.15 -19.59
CA ILE A 431 11.91 23.16 -20.19
C ILE A 431 13.33 22.59 -20.23
N GLU A 432 14.10 22.89 -21.28
CA GLU A 432 15.51 22.55 -21.35
C GLU A 432 16.35 23.44 -20.43
N GLU A 433 17.17 22.81 -19.64
CA GLU A 433 18.22 23.50 -18.90
C GLU A 433 19.24 24.02 -19.92
N ARG A 434 19.22 25.33 -20.20
CA ARG A 434 20.26 25.96 -21.01
C ARG A 434 21.53 25.87 -20.20
N ASN A 435 22.54 25.16 -20.72
CA ASN A 435 23.88 25.07 -20.14
C ASN A 435 24.50 26.47 -20.01
N HIS A 436 24.23 27.16 -18.93
CA HIS A 436 24.95 28.37 -18.49
C HIS A 436 26.11 28.01 -17.57
N HIS A 437 26.78 26.88 -17.78
CA HIS A 437 28.03 26.57 -17.09
C HIS A 437 29.16 26.29 -18.07
N ARG A 438 29.65 27.36 -18.70
CA ARG A 438 31.08 27.57 -18.94
C ARG A 438 31.41 28.92 -18.30
N GLU A 439 31.89 28.86 -17.07
CA GLU A 439 32.96 29.66 -16.50
C GLU A 439 32.91 29.67 -14.98
N LYS A 440 34.02 29.20 -14.45
CA LYS A 440 34.68 29.49 -13.19
C LYS A 440 34.78 28.35 -12.20
N ASP A 441 36.01 27.90 -12.18
CA ASP A 441 36.69 27.20 -11.09
C ASP A 441 36.31 27.70 -9.69
N ALA A 442 35.88 26.78 -8.84
CA ALA A 442 36.15 26.83 -7.41
C ALA A 442 36.04 25.43 -6.82
N GLY A 443 37.13 25.01 -6.16
CA GLY A 443 37.35 23.70 -5.64
C GLY A 443 36.35 23.19 -4.60
N PRO A 444 36.49 21.93 -4.17
CA PRO A 444 35.47 21.23 -3.39
C PRO A 444 35.44 21.71 -1.95
N GLN A 445 34.36 22.33 -1.52
CA GLN A 445 34.08 22.51 -0.09
C GLN A 445 33.32 21.28 0.43
N PHE A 446 34.03 20.47 1.19
CA PHE A 446 33.45 19.42 2.02
C PHE A 446 32.66 20.06 3.16
N SER A 447 31.35 19.94 3.14
CA SER A 447 30.52 20.12 4.31
C SER A 447 30.34 18.78 5.02
N ARG A 448 31.03 18.62 6.14
CA ARG A 448 30.80 17.55 7.13
C ARG A 448 29.51 17.90 7.89
N ASN A 449 28.57 16.97 7.92
CA ASN A 449 27.75 16.56 9.05
C ASN A 449 26.35 16.09 8.57
N PHE A 450 26.21 14.78 8.39
CA PHE A 450 24.98 14.07 8.75
C PHE A 450 25.36 12.62 9.10
N GLY A 451 24.93 12.23 10.30
CA GLY A 451 25.32 11.00 10.94
C GLY A 451 24.83 9.72 10.26
N ASN A 452 25.64 8.73 10.37
CA ASN A 452 25.46 7.29 10.30
C ASN A 452 24.10 6.77 9.82
N MET A 453 24.00 6.50 8.51
CA MET A 453 23.43 5.26 7.99
C MET A 453 24.38 4.74 6.91
N GLY A 454 25.13 3.70 7.28
CA GLY A 454 26.16 3.13 6.42
C GLY A 454 25.53 2.37 5.25
N PHE A 455 25.60 2.97 4.07
CA PHE A 455 25.54 2.24 2.81
C PHE A 455 26.96 2.25 2.23
N PHE A 456 27.59 1.09 2.22
CA PHE A 456 28.84 0.88 1.50
C PHE A 456 28.54 0.88 0.00
N LEU A 457 28.95 1.94 -0.69
CA LEU A 457 29.08 1.94 -2.14
C LEU A 457 30.44 1.31 -2.49
N PRO A 458 30.52 0.30 -3.36
CA PRO A 458 31.79 -0.13 -3.91
C PRO A 458 32.38 0.96 -4.80
N PRO A 459 33.72 1.10 -4.87
CA PRO A 459 34.36 2.12 -5.69
C PRO A 459 34.10 1.85 -7.17
N LEU A 460 33.66 2.89 -7.88
CA LEU A 460 33.48 2.89 -9.34
C LEU A 460 34.84 2.64 -10.00
N GLN A 461 35.01 1.44 -10.57
CA GLN A 461 36.07 1.19 -11.54
C GLN A 461 35.65 1.81 -12.87
N ASN A 462 36.49 2.70 -13.39
CA ASN A 462 36.40 3.29 -14.70
C ASN A 462 36.35 2.17 -15.77
N LEU A 463 35.24 2.05 -16.46
CA LEU A 463 35.14 1.37 -17.74
C LEU A 463 34.75 2.41 -18.79
N GLU A 464 35.78 3.09 -19.28
CA GLU A 464 35.74 3.75 -20.59
C GLU A 464 35.64 2.67 -21.65
N GLN A 465 34.55 2.63 -22.39
CA GLN A 465 34.52 2.26 -23.80
C GLN A 465 33.21 2.75 -24.43
N ASP A 466 33.32 3.84 -25.17
CA ASP A 466 32.33 4.34 -26.10
C ASP A 466 32.16 3.41 -27.31
N PRO A 467 30.94 3.05 -27.72
CA PRO A 467 30.70 2.59 -29.08
C PRO A 467 30.38 3.80 -29.96
N LYS A 468 31.13 3.91 -31.01
CA LYS A 468 31.04 4.87 -32.10
C LYS A 468 29.61 5.16 -32.54
N VAL A 469 29.25 6.43 -32.44
CA VAL A 469 28.08 7.00 -33.11
C VAL A 469 28.33 7.01 -34.61
N LEU A 470 27.54 6.27 -35.35
CA LEU A 470 27.40 6.43 -36.81
C LEU A 470 26.67 7.75 -37.06
N SER A 471 27.38 8.66 -37.70
CA SER A 471 26.85 9.89 -38.23
C SER A 471 26.00 9.60 -39.47
N ASP A 472 24.71 9.77 -39.38
CA ASP A 472 23.87 10.00 -40.55
C ASP A 472 23.40 11.46 -40.52
N SER A 473 23.99 12.19 -41.44
CA SER A 473 23.61 13.49 -41.90
C SER A 473 22.31 13.42 -42.69
N ALA A 474 21.20 13.88 -42.13
CA ALA A 474 20.02 14.26 -42.91
C ALA A 474 19.25 15.39 -42.23
N SER A 475 19.32 16.53 -42.91
CA SER A 475 18.34 17.64 -42.97
C SER A 475 17.84 18.27 -41.66
N ASN A 476 18.40 19.46 -41.44
CA ASN A 476 17.83 20.57 -40.67
C ASN A 476 16.39 20.87 -41.11
N GLU A 477 15.41 20.39 -40.35
CA GLU A 477 14.14 21.05 -40.21
C GLU A 477 13.82 21.16 -38.72
N SER A 478 13.74 22.40 -38.27
CA SER A 478 13.45 22.85 -36.92
C SER A 478 12.14 22.29 -36.39
N ARG A 479 12.16 21.07 -35.87
CA ARG A 479 11.18 20.60 -34.88
C ARG A 479 11.65 21.10 -33.51
N LYS A 480 11.15 22.25 -33.07
CA LYS A 480 11.04 22.58 -31.65
C LYS A 480 10.22 21.45 -31.03
N GLN A 481 10.89 20.39 -30.56
CA GLN A 481 10.26 19.39 -29.71
C GLN A 481 9.86 20.12 -28.42
N HIS A 482 8.60 20.54 -28.32
CA HIS A 482 8.00 20.90 -27.07
C HIS A 482 8.02 19.65 -26.19
N ARG A 483 8.98 19.56 -25.28
CA ARG A 483 9.00 18.50 -24.27
C ARG A 483 7.80 18.71 -23.37
N ALA A 484 7.08 17.61 -23.06
CA ALA A 484 5.86 17.70 -22.27
C ALA A 484 6.17 18.08 -20.82
N SER A 485 5.44 19.03 -20.29
CA SER A 485 5.37 19.29 -18.85
C SER A 485 4.66 18.14 -18.14
N LEU A 486 4.95 17.93 -16.85
CA LEU A 486 4.27 16.95 -16.01
C LEU A 486 2.73 17.15 -16.01
N GLN A 487 2.25 18.34 -16.29
CA GLN A 487 0.83 18.67 -16.43
C GLN A 487 0.11 17.84 -17.52
N ALA A 488 0.85 17.25 -18.47
CA ALA A 488 0.29 16.34 -19.47
C ALA A 488 -0.32 15.05 -18.88
N LEU A 489 -0.01 14.72 -17.63
CA LEU A 489 -0.55 13.54 -16.93
C LEU A 489 -1.94 13.83 -16.32
N GLU A 490 -2.94 14.10 -17.13
CA GLU A 490 -4.28 14.54 -16.70
C GLU A 490 -5.01 13.51 -15.80
N GLN A 491 -4.66 12.21 -15.91
CA GLN A 491 -5.30 11.14 -15.15
C GLN A 491 -4.64 10.90 -13.78
N LEU A 492 -3.67 11.72 -13.39
CA LEU A 492 -2.90 11.50 -12.17
C LEU A 492 -3.76 11.65 -10.91
N GLN A 493 -3.77 10.62 -10.08
CA GLN A 493 -4.51 10.54 -8.81
C GLN A 493 -3.60 10.57 -7.59
N GLU A 494 -2.34 10.16 -7.76
CA GLU A 494 -1.34 10.19 -6.70
C GLU A 494 -0.01 10.69 -7.26
N LEU A 495 0.56 11.69 -6.59
CA LEU A 495 1.88 12.25 -6.88
C LEU A 495 2.68 12.38 -5.59
N ASP A 496 3.86 11.78 -5.56
CA ASP A 496 4.78 11.91 -4.44
C ASP A 496 6.10 12.55 -4.91
N LEU A 497 6.38 13.74 -4.42
CA LEU A 497 7.60 14.53 -4.66
C LEU A 497 8.35 14.79 -3.35
N MET A 498 8.09 14.02 -2.30
CA MET A 498 8.72 14.20 -0.99
C MET A 498 10.25 14.23 -1.13
N ALA A 499 10.88 15.19 -0.48
CA ALA A 499 12.34 15.35 -0.44
C ALA A 499 13.05 15.55 -1.80
N CYS A 500 12.33 15.97 -2.84
CA CYS A 500 12.92 16.50 -4.08
C CYS A 500 13.37 17.95 -3.84
N SER A 501 14.43 18.14 -3.05
CA SER A 501 14.81 19.40 -2.39
C SER A 501 15.15 20.57 -3.33
N LYS A 502 15.35 20.33 -4.64
CA LYS A 502 15.61 21.36 -5.65
C LYS A 502 14.34 21.95 -6.27
N LEU A 503 13.15 21.45 -5.87
CA LEU A 503 11.85 21.98 -6.33
C LEU A 503 11.48 23.23 -5.53
N THR A 504 10.93 24.22 -6.25
CA THR A 504 10.49 25.51 -5.69
C THR A 504 9.05 25.83 -6.06
N ASP A 505 8.53 26.96 -5.58
CA ASP A 505 7.23 27.48 -5.97
C ASP A 505 7.09 27.67 -7.49
N CYS A 506 8.21 27.84 -8.20
CA CYS A 506 8.21 28.13 -9.65
C CYS A 506 7.55 27.01 -10.46
N SER A 507 7.85 25.73 -10.14
CA SER A 507 7.22 24.59 -10.83
C SER A 507 5.88 24.22 -10.20
N ILE A 508 5.81 24.18 -8.86
CA ILE A 508 4.62 23.71 -8.15
C ILE A 508 3.39 24.54 -8.50
N THR A 509 3.51 25.87 -8.48
CA THR A 509 2.39 26.78 -8.79
C THR A 509 1.89 26.68 -10.23
N LYS A 510 2.76 26.33 -11.18
CA LYS A 510 2.43 26.24 -12.60
C LYS A 510 1.95 24.87 -13.02
N VAL A 511 2.54 23.82 -12.45
CA VAL A 511 2.38 22.44 -12.93
C VAL A 511 1.32 21.66 -12.14
N ILE A 512 1.25 21.86 -10.81
CA ILE A 512 0.35 21.05 -9.98
C ILE A 512 -1.10 21.55 -10.09
N ARG A 513 -1.75 21.15 -11.19
CA ARG A 513 -3.14 21.47 -11.51
C ARG A 513 -3.81 20.21 -12.08
N PHE A 514 -4.03 19.23 -11.21
CA PHE A 514 -4.60 17.94 -11.59
C PHE A 514 -5.98 17.77 -10.97
N PRO A 515 -7.07 17.89 -11.73
CA PRO A 515 -8.44 17.78 -11.21
C PRO A 515 -8.74 16.44 -10.54
N ALA A 516 -8.11 15.37 -11.02
CA ALA A 516 -8.29 14.01 -10.50
C ALA A 516 -7.38 13.66 -9.31
N LEU A 517 -6.44 14.55 -8.93
CA LEU A 517 -5.44 14.27 -7.89
C LEU A 517 -6.09 14.15 -6.51
N ARG A 518 -5.85 13.01 -5.86
CA ARG A 518 -6.39 12.69 -4.54
C ARG A 518 -5.32 12.67 -3.45
N ARG A 519 -4.10 12.29 -3.81
CA ARG A 519 -2.97 12.18 -2.89
C ARG A 519 -1.78 12.94 -3.41
N LEU A 520 -1.29 13.88 -2.60
CA LEU A 520 -0.12 14.69 -2.92
C LEU A 520 0.81 14.73 -1.72
N SER A 521 2.07 14.43 -1.95
CA SER A 521 3.14 14.59 -0.96
C SER A 521 4.17 15.59 -1.48
N LEU A 522 4.36 16.67 -0.74
CA LEU A 522 5.33 17.74 -0.95
C LEU A 522 6.17 17.97 0.33
N SER A 523 6.27 16.96 1.19
CA SER A 523 7.02 17.06 2.45
C SER A 523 8.52 17.19 2.20
N LEU A 524 9.24 17.80 3.14
CA LEU A 524 10.69 18.01 3.08
C LEU A 524 11.15 18.84 1.86
N LEU A 525 10.33 19.81 1.45
CA LEU A 525 10.66 20.78 0.40
C LEU A 525 10.88 22.17 1.03
N PRO A 526 12.13 22.55 1.33
CA PRO A 526 12.41 23.74 2.13
C PRO A 526 12.11 25.07 1.42
N GLU A 527 12.04 25.06 0.08
CA GLU A 527 11.81 26.25 -0.73
C GLU A 527 10.33 26.56 -0.98
N LEU A 528 9.42 25.68 -0.57
CA LEU A 528 7.98 25.90 -0.77
C LEU A 528 7.43 26.93 0.24
N THR A 529 6.65 27.87 -0.30
CA THR A 529 5.95 28.90 0.46
C THR A 529 4.42 28.73 0.38
N ASP A 530 3.69 29.65 0.99
CA ASP A 530 2.24 29.72 0.93
C ASP A 530 1.71 29.78 -0.53
N ALA A 531 2.49 30.33 -1.45
CA ALA A 531 2.13 30.40 -2.88
C ALA A 531 1.90 28.99 -3.47
N SER A 532 2.77 28.03 -3.15
CA SER A 532 2.58 26.63 -3.57
C SER A 532 1.34 26.00 -2.95
N LEU A 533 1.11 26.19 -1.65
CA LEU A 533 -0.06 25.63 -0.95
C LEU A 533 -1.37 26.13 -1.58
N VAL A 534 -1.48 27.45 -1.79
CA VAL A 534 -2.67 28.08 -2.38
C VAL A 534 -2.88 27.61 -3.82
N ALA A 535 -1.81 27.53 -4.63
CA ALA A 535 -1.89 27.04 -6.00
C ALA A 535 -2.36 25.58 -6.08
N VAL A 536 -1.81 24.71 -5.23
CA VAL A 536 -2.22 23.30 -5.11
C VAL A 536 -3.68 23.18 -4.70
N ALA A 537 -4.11 23.91 -3.68
CA ALA A 537 -5.49 23.89 -3.20
C ALA A 537 -6.49 24.29 -4.29
N ARG A 538 -6.17 25.32 -5.07
CA ARG A 538 -7.02 25.78 -6.18
C ARG A 538 -6.98 24.86 -7.39
N GLY A 539 -5.82 24.26 -7.68
CA GLY A 539 -5.59 23.41 -8.85
C GLY A 539 -6.06 21.96 -8.70
N CYS A 540 -6.15 21.45 -7.46
CA CYS A 540 -6.41 20.03 -7.15
C CYS A 540 -7.65 19.87 -6.27
N GLN A 541 -8.83 20.11 -6.82
CA GLN A 541 -10.10 20.15 -6.06
C GLN A 541 -10.56 18.78 -5.54
N SER A 542 -10.00 17.67 -6.04
CA SER A 542 -10.30 16.31 -5.59
C SER A 542 -9.38 15.82 -4.46
N LEU A 543 -8.53 16.69 -3.90
CA LEU A 543 -7.49 16.33 -2.96
C LEU A 543 -8.08 15.81 -1.64
N GLU A 544 -7.74 14.55 -1.31
CA GLU A 544 -8.15 13.86 -0.09
C GLU A 544 -7.02 13.74 0.93
N ARG A 545 -5.77 13.66 0.44
CA ARG A 545 -4.57 13.54 1.27
C ARG A 545 -3.51 14.53 0.82
N LEU A 546 -3.07 15.37 1.74
CA LEU A 546 -2.00 16.34 1.53
C LEU A 546 -0.94 16.16 2.62
N SER A 547 0.31 16.01 2.21
CA SER A 547 1.46 15.98 3.11
C SER A 547 2.44 17.08 2.73
N MET A 548 2.71 18.01 3.67
CA MET A 548 3.64 19.13 3.54
C MET A 548 4.49 19.28 4.82
N SER A 549 4.90 18.15 5.41
CA SER A 549 5.71 18.14 6.62
C SER A 549 7.09 18.76 6.38
N HIS A 550 7.63 19.44 7.39
CA HIS A 550 8.94 20.08 7.33
C HIS A 550 9.12 21.10 6.19
N CYS A 551 8.03 21.76 5.78
CA CYS A 551 8.06 22.91 4.89
C CYS A 551 8.11 24.19 5.74
N GLY A 552 9.31 24.61 6.13
CA GLY A 552 9.52 25.66 7.14
C GLY A 552 9.08 27.08 6.74
N LYS A 553 8.75 27.34 5.47
CA LYS A 553 8.29 28.64 4.96
C LYS A 553 6.76 28.75 4.88
N LEU A 554 6.01 27.69 5.24
CA LEU A 554 4.55 27.73 5.30
C LEU A 554 4.09 28.50 6.52
N THR A 555 3.11 29.41 6.34
CA THR A 555 2.55 30.22 7.42
C THR A 555 1.03 30.04 7.52
N ASP A 556 0.43 30.57 8.58
CA ASP A 556 -1.02 30.55 8.79
C ASP A 556 -1.78 31.20 7.62
N LYS A 557 -1.21 32.23 6.99
CA LYS A 557 -1.84 32.95 5.86
C LYS A 557 -2.11 32.00 4.70
N GLY A 558 -1.16 31.11 4.38
CA GLY A 558 -1.32 30.13 3.32
C GLY A 558 -2.49 29.19 3.58
N PHE A 559 -2.62 28.68 4.80
CA PHE A 559 -3.73 27.79 5.19
C PHE A 559 -5.07 28.51 5.24
N ILE A 560 -5.14 29.74 5.75
CA ILE A 560 -6.36 30.54 5.78
C ILE A 560 -6.90 30.75 4.34
N GLU A 561 -6.02 31.02 3.38
CA GLU A 561 -6.41 31.20 1.98
C GLU A 561 -6.75 29.88 1.28
N ALA A 562 -6.00 28.80 1.54
CA ALA A 562 -6.15 27.52 0.88
C ALA A 562 -7.34 26.71 1.38
N ALA A 563 -7.71 26.81 2.67
CA ALA A 563 -8.67 25.93 3.34
C ALA A 563 -10.04 25.88 2.63
N SER A 564 -10.53 26.99 2.11
CA SER A 564 -11.82 27.07 1.38
C SER A 564 -11.87 26.22 0.11
N SER A 565 -10.70 25.90 -0.47
CA SER A 565 -10.55 25.05 -1.66
C SER A 565 -10.30 23.57 -1.30
N LEU A 566 -9.96 23.26 -0.05
CA LEU A 566 -9.61 21.91 0.43
C LEU A 566 -10.79 21.15 1.08
N ARG A 567 -12.01 21.36 0.61
CA ARG A 567 -13.23 20.81 1.21
C ARG A 567 -13.31 19.29 1.25
N ARG A 568 -12.60 18.59 0.36
CA ARG A 568 -12.54 17.11 0.29
C ARG A 568 -11.41 16.50 1.11
N LEU A 569 -10.58 17.34 1.76
CA LEU A 569 -9.42 16.89 2.49
C LEU A 569 -9.82 16.00 3.66
N GLN A 570 -9.26 14.78 3.70
CA GLN A 570 -9.50 13.78 4.74
C GLN A 570 -8.27 13.56 5.63
N HIS A 571 -7.08 13.72 5.06
CA HIS A 571 -5.82 13.51 5.77
C HIS A 571 -4.87 14.66 5.46
N LEU A 572 -4.43 15.34 6.50
CA LEU A 572 -3.46 16.43 6.41
C LEU A 572 -2.27 16.13 7.32
N VAL A 573 -1.07 16.19 6.76
CA VAL A 573 0.19 16.02 7.50
C VAL A 573 1.05 17.26 7.29
N ILE A 574 1.21 18.03 8.36
CA ILE A 574 1.96 19.31 8.39
C ILE A 574 2.95 19.34 9.56
N SER A 575 3.41 18.15 9.98
CA SER A 575 4.37 18.04 11.08
C SER A 575 5.67 18.79 10.80
N GLY A 576 6.26 19.39 11.83
CA GLY A 576 7.54 20.12 11.72
C GLY A 576 7.47 21.46 10.96
N CYS A 577 6.28 22.03 10.72
CA CYS A 577 6.11 23.35 10.13
C CYS A 577 6.14 24.40 11.26
N SER A 578 7.30 25.02 11.49
CA SER A 578 7.57 25.84 12.68
C SER A 578 6.84 27.19 12.74
N GLN A 579 6.33 27.70 11.62
CA GLN A 579 5.64 28.99 11.58
C GLN A 579 4.12 28.89 11.70
N LEU A 580 3.58 27.66 11.85
CA LEU A 580 2.14 27.43 11.99
C LEU A 580 1.71 27.58 13.47
N THR A 581 0.55 28.21 13.66
CA THR A 581 -0.05 28.46 14.98
C THR A 581 -1.49 27.92 15.05
N GLY A 582 -2.19 28.17 16.17
CA GLY A 582 -3.60 27.83 16.33
C GLY A 582 -4.53 28.43 15.27
N GLN A 583 -4.12 29.53 14.58
CA GLN A 583 -4.89 30.12 13.48
C GLN A 583 -5.04 29.15 12.30
N THR A 584 -3.99 28.38 11.98
CA THR A 584 -4.08 27.32 10.98
C THR A 584 -5.14 26.27 11.35
N LEU A 585 -5.18 25.84 12.62
CA LEU A 585 -6.18 24.88 13.09
C LEU A 585 -7.60 25.44 13.00
N GLU A 586 -7.80 26.69 13.34
CA GLU A 586 -9.09 27.35 13.23
C GLU A 586 -9.57 27.41 11.76
N ALA A 587 -8.69 27.77 10.83
CA ALA A 587 -9.03 27.80 9.41
C ALA A 587 -9.42 26.42 8.87
N ILE A 588 -8.65 25.38 9.24
CA ILE A 588 -8.89 23.99 8.83
C ILE A 588 -10.21 23.47 9.44
N SER A 589 -10.50 23.73 10.73
CA SER A 589 -11.73 23.26 11.39
C SER A 589 -12.99 23.83 10.73
N ARG A 590 -12.91 25.08 10.28
CA ARG A 590 -14.03 25.79 9.64
C ARG A 590 -14.36 25.22 8.25
N GLU A 591 -13.36 24.98 7.44
CA GLU A 591 -13.53 24.68 6.01
C GLU A 591 -13.38 23.18 5.66
N CYS A 592 -12.49 22.46 6.35
CA CYS A 592 -12.16 21.05 6.02
C CYS A 592 -13.00 20.05 6.83
N ARG A 593 -14.32 20.08 6.68
CA ARG A 593 -15.26 19.27 7.49
C ARG A 593 -15.20 17.77 7.26
N GLN A 594 -14.51 17.31 6.23
CA GLN A 594 -14.31 15.88 5.94
C GLN A 594 -13.02 15.32 6.55
N LEU A 595 -12.29 16.12 7.34
CA LEU A 595 -11.00 15.74 7.88
C LEU A 595 -11.14 14.59 8.89
N LYS A 596 -10.34 13.54 8.69
CA LYS A 596 -10.29 12.33 9.53
C LYS A 596 -8.99 12.20 10.30
N SER A 597 -7.91 12.78 9.78
CA SER A 597 -6.59 12.69 10.38
C SER A 597 -5.83 13.98 10.14
N LEU A 598 -5.27 14.51 11.19
CA LEU A 598 -4.37 15.67 11.18
C LEU A 598 -3.10 15.30 11.95
N ASP A 599 -1.93 15.55 11.36
CA ASP A 599 -0.65 15.44 12.05
C ASP A 599 0.02 16.81 12.11
N VAL A 600 0.11 17.35 13.32
CA VAL A 600 0.77 18.61 13.67
C VAL A 600 1.97 18.38 14.60
N SER A 601 2.46 17.15 14.66
CA SER A 601 3.61 16.82 15.51
C SER A 601 4.79 17.75 15.20
N MET A 602 5.56 18.13 16.22
CA MET A 602 6.71 19.02 16.09
C MET A 602 6.40 20.44 15.56
N CYS A 603 5.16 20.90 15.60
CA CYS A 603 4.79 22.28 15.30
C CYS A 603 4.87 23.11 16.60
N HIS A 604 5.95 23.81 16.83
CA HIS A 604 6.21 24.52 18.09
C HIS A 604 5.29 25.72 18.35
N GLY A 605 4.71 26.30 17.29
CA GLY A 605 3.75 27.40 17.40
C GLY A 605 2.32 26.98 17.74
N ILE A 606 2.01 25.67 17.77
CA ILE A 606 0.70 25.13 18.11
C ILE A 606 0.72 24.65 19.57
N SER A 607 -0.24 25.06 20.37
CA SER A 607 -0.36 24.64 21.77
C SER A 607 -1.32 23.45 21.93
N MET A 608 -1.22 22.74 23.07
CA MET A 608 -2.20 21.69 23.42
C MET A 608 -3.62 22.24 23.63
N ALA A 609 -3.76 23.52 24.02
CA ALA A 609 -5.04 24.20 24.12
C ALA A 609 -5.68 24.39 22.73
N ASP A 610 -4.89 24.77 21.73
CA ASP A 610 -5.37 24.91 20.35
C ASP A 610 -5.84 23.56 19.80
N ILE A 611 -5.14 22.48 20.11
CA ILE A 611 -5.53 21.12 19.70
C ILE A 611 -6.83 20.70 20.37
N ALA A 612 -6.99 20.95 21.66
CA ALA A 612 -8.23 20.64 22.38
C ALA A 612 -9.42 21.41 21.81
N LEU A 613 -9.23 22.69 21.48
CA LEU A 613 -10.25 23.52 20.85
C LEU A 613 -10.61 23.00 19.45
N PHE A 614 -9.62 22.64 18.65
CA PHE A 614 -9.80 22.04 17.32
C PHE A 614 -10.60 20.74 17.39
N GLN A 615 -10.25 19.85 18.33
CA GLN A 615 -10.96 18.57 18.50
C GLN A 615 -12.42 18.76 18.94
N ALA A 616 -12.71 19.79 19.71
CA ALA A 616 -14.08 20.12 20.11
C ALA A 616 -14.96 20.61 18.95
N GLN A 617 -14.37 21.15 17.90
CA GLN A 617 -15.07 21.70 16.74
C GLN A 617 -15.33 20.69 15.61
N LEU A 618 -14.61 19.57 15.61
CA LEU A 618 -14.68 18.56 14.56
C LEU A 618 -15.48 17.31 14.97
N PRO A 619 -15.88 16.48 14.00
CA PRO A 619 -16.50 15.20 14.30
C PRO A 619 -15.64 14.37 15.25
N LEU A 620 -16.26 13.70 16.22
CA LEU A 620 -15.63 12.87 17.26
C LEU A 620 -14.65 11.79 16.74
N GLN A 621 -14.58 11.55 15.43
CA GLN A 621 -13.74 10.54 14.79
C GLN A 621 -12.43 11.11 14.22
N THR A 622 -12.16 12.40 14.35
CA THR A 622 -10.93 12.99 13.81
C THR A 622 -9.74 12.65 14.71
N CYS A 623 -8.79 11.91 14.16
CA CYS A 623 -7.54 11.56 14.85
C CYS A 623 -6.52 12.70 14.70
N VAL A 624 -6.07 13.28 15.81
CA VAL A 624 -5.02 14.30 15.81
C VAL A 624 -3.74 13.73 16.39
N GLN A 625 -2.66 13.77 15.62
CA GLN A 625 -1.31 13.45 16.09
C GLN A 625 -0.60 14.75 16.45
N SER A 626 -0.10 14.83 17.69
CA SER A 626 0.40 16.07 18.27
C SER A 626 1.64 15.87 19.16
N ARG A 627 2.54 15.00 18.75
CA ARG A 627 3.78 14.75 19.50
C ARG A 627 4.70 15.97 19.43
N PHE A 628 5.25 16.40 20.57
CA PHE A 628 6.18 17.53 20.68
C PHE A 628 5.64 18.87 20.14
N VAL A 629 4.35 19.13 20.31
CA VAL A 629 3.79 20.48 20.08
C VAL A 629 4.09 21.37 21.30
N GLY A 630 4.10 22.68 21.08
CA GLY A 630 4.28 23.67 22.14
C GLY A 630 5.69 23.82 22.69
N GLY A 631 6.71 23.26 22.01
CA GLY A 631 8.08 23.23 22.50
C GLY A 631 8.15 22.49 23.84
N ALA A 632 8.68 21.29 23.86
CA ALA A 632 8.84 20.57 25.12
C ALA A 632 9.69 21.43 26.06
N ASP A 633 9.09 21.93 27.14
CA ASP A 633 9.83 22.33 28.32
C ASP A 633 10.53 21.09 28.87
N LEU A 634 11.73 20.84 28.37
CA LEU A 634 12.68 19.86 28.93
C LEU A 634 13.24 20.42 30.24
N SER A 635 12.40 20.81 31.17
CA SER A 635 12.78 20.96 32.56
C SER A 635 12.85 19.55 33.17
N PHE A 636 13.93 18.84 32.86
CA PHE A 636 14.37 17.74 33.69
C PHE A 636 14.78 18.32 35.03
N THR A 637 13.91 18.33 35.99
CA THR A 637 14.30 18.35 37.42
C THR A 637 14.93 16.99 37.70
N LEU A 638 16.26 17.02 37.89
CA LEU A 638 17.03 15.96 38.49
C LEU A 638 16.55 15.61 39.90
#